data_47d027f788a7a14de197590d8b1a0d91
#
_entry.id   47d027f788a7a14de197590d8b1a0d91
#
_cell.length_a   1.000
_cell.length_b   1.000
_cell.length_c   1.000
_cell.angle_alpha   90.00
_cell.angle_beta   90.00
_cell.angle_gamma   90.00
#
_symmetry.space_group_name_H-M   'P 1'
#
loop_
_entity.id
_entity.type
_entity.pdbx_description
1 polymer ?
#
loop_
_entity_poly.entity_id
_entity_poly.type
_entity_poly.pdbx_seq_one_letter_code
_entity_poly.pdbx_strand_id
1 'polypeptide(L)'
;MQALDHFWNSWAAWENRLMLIVCGSATSWMIRTLIDSHGGLHDRVTHEIHLHPFSLHDTELYLQRNGFPWSRISILQTYMILGGVPYYLSLLQNDESLPQAVDRLFFRQGGELFREYKRLFYGLFRNPEPYMDIIKALTTARSGLTRDEIAKKLKKSNNGHMSRYLDDLEKCDFIRLYHVKEKKVKRNGGIYQLVDFYTLFYHTFSEYIGVNNSYWSNKTGSPEQNTWLGLAFEKVCLAHTEQIRRALRIDSIFTQFYSWRSKSTEGENRGAQIDLVIERADQMINICECKYSTGEYEISAEEDKRMRNRQTLFQKETATKCGIFPTFITTYGVKRGKYSDNVIAQVTMDDLFNNEI
;
A
#
# COMPACT_ATOMS: atom_id res chain seq x y z
N MET A 1 0.35 -22.07 24.49
CA MET A 1 -0.32 -21.07 25.35
C MET A 1 -0.43 -21.55 26.80
N GLN A 2 -1.03 -22.69 27.10
CA GLN A 2 -1.16 -23.18 28.50
C GLN A 2 0.15 -23.17 29.31
N ALA A 3 1.26 -23.58 28.71
CA ALA A 3 2.58 -23.54 29.37
C ALA A 3 3.04 -22.10 29.67
N LEU A 4 2.77 -21.16 28.78
CA LEU A 4 3.10 -19.75 29.00
C LEU A 4 2.19 -19.14 30.07
N ASP A 5 0.89 -19.46 30.06
CA ASP A 5 -0.04 -19.08 31.12
C ASP A 5 0.43 -19.57 32.50
N HIS A 6 0.80 -20.84 32.57
CA HIS A 6 1.28 -21.44 33.79
C HIS A 6 2.59 -20.79 34.27
N PHE A 7 3.55 -20.62 33.39
CA PHE A 7 4.83 -19.97 33.69
C PHE A 7 4.61 -18.57 34.26
N TRP A 8 3.79 -17.74 33.55
CA TRP A 8 3.54 -16.36 33.96
C TRP A 8 2.82 -16.30 35.31
N ASN A 9 1.71 -17.02 35.49
CA ASN A 9 0.90 -16.91 36.67
C ASN A 9 1.47 -17.64 37.90
N SER A 10 2.32 -18.64 37.71
CA SER A 10 2.92 -19.39 38.84
C SER A 10 4.18 -18.73 39.40
N TRP A 11 4.97 -18.04 38.54
CA TRP A 11 6.27 -17.52 38.96
C TRP A 11 6.62 -16.17 38.34
N ALA A 12 6.52 -16.01 37.04
CA ALA A 12 7.08 -14.89 36.32
C ALA A 12 6.46 -13.52 36.71
N ALA A 13 5.17 -13.50 37.03
CA ALA A 13 4.46 -12.28 37.44
C ALA A 13 4.97 -11.70 38.77
N TRP A 14 5.68 -12.46 39.58
CA TRP A 14 6.22 -12.06 40.87
C TRP A 14 7.71 -11.66 40.82
N GLU A 15 8.37 -11.95 39.69
CA GLU A 15 9.79 -11.63 39.49
C GLU A 15 9.95 -10.25 38.83
N ASN A 16 10.20 -9.21 39.61
CA ASN A 16 10.29 -7.82 39.17
C ASN A 16 11.44 -7.53 38.20
N ARG A 17 12.40 -8.46 38.05
CA ARG A 17 13.53 -8.33 37.12
C ARG A 17 13.26 -8.97 35.76
N LEU A 18 12.10 -9.60 35.59
CA LEU A 18 11.73 -10.29 34.36
C LEU A 18 10.91 -9.39 33.45
N MET A 19 11.36 -9.25 32.20
CA MET A 19 10.57 -8.74 31.10
C MET A 19 10.33 -9.86 30.10
N LEU A 20 9.06 -10.18 29.83
CA LEU A 20 8.66 -11.16 28.83
C LEU A 20 8.25 -10.45 27.55
N ILE A 21 8.97 -10.73 26.46
CA ILE A 21 8.65 -10.24 25.12
C ILE A 21 8.17 -11.43 24.29
N VAL A 22 6.94 -11.34 23.78
CA VAL A 22 6.36 -12.35 22.88
C VAL A 22 6.22 -11.73 21.51
N CYS A 23 6.79 -12.32 20.49
CA CYS A 23 6.68 -11.86 19.10
C CYS A 23 6.19 -12.98 18.18
N GLY A 24 5.60 -12.60 17.07
CA GLY A 24 5.12 -13.53 16.04
C GLY A 24 4.63 -12.81 14.80
N SER A 25 4.67 -13.51 13.67
CA SER A 25 4.24 -12.99 12.36
C SER A 25 2.74 -13.12 12.11
N ALA A 26 2.05 -14.02 12.82
CA ALA A 26 0.59 -14.22 12.69
C ALA A 26 -0.18 -13.23 13.58
N THR A 27 -0.15 -11.95 13.25
CA THR A 27 -0.70 -10.84 14.03
C THR A 27 -2.14 -11.09 14.47
N SER A 28 -3.01 -11.53 13.57
CA SER A 28 -4.41 -11.80 13.91
C SER A 28 -4.58 -12.96 14.90
N TRP A 29 -3.71 -13.98 14.84
CA TRP A 29 -3.70 -15.08 15.83
C TRP A 29 -3.20 -14.59 17.18
N MET A 30 -2.13 -13.79 17.20
CA MET A 30 -1.57 -13.23 18.44
C MET A 30 -2.59 -12.35 19.16
N ILE A 31 -3.23 -11.42 18.44
CA ILE A 31 -4.25 -10.55 19.01
C ILE A 31 -5.38 -11.40 19.62
N ARG A 32 -5.95 -12.32 18.88
CA ARG A 32 -7.06 -13.16 19.37
C ARG A 32 -6.68 -14.07 20.52
N THR A 33 -5.43 -14.54 20.54
CA THR A 33 -5.01 -15.58 21.51
C THR A 33 -4.36 -14.97 22.75
N LEU A 34 -3.67 -13.83 22.63
CA LEU A 34 -2.96 -13.17 23.73
C LEU A 34 -3.74 -11.98 24.28
N ILE A 35 -4.34 -11.17 23.42
CA ILE A 35 -4.95 -9.89 23.79
C ILE A 35 -6.45 -10.06 24.04
N ASP A 36 -7.19 -10.57 23.06
CA ASP A 36 -8.66 -10.68 23.11
C ASP A 36 -9.15 -11.94 23.84
N SER A 37 -8.26 -12.88 24.20
CA SER A 37 -8.69 -14.12 24.87
C SER A 37 -8.95 -13.88 26.35
N HIS A 38 -10.03 -14.45 26.88
CA HIS A 38 -10.31 -14.48 28.31
C HIS A 38 -9.49 -15.55 29.07
N GLY A 39 -8.31 -15.90 28.56
CA GLY A 39 -7.39 -16.87 29.17
C GLY A 39 -6.54 -16.29 30.29
N GLY A 40 -5.61 -17.09 30.82
CA GLY A 40 -4.75 -16.71 31.97
C GLY A 40 -3.80 -15.55 31.71
N LEU A 41 -3.63 -15.12 30.45
CA LEU A 41 -2.86 -13.93 30.07
C LEU A 41 -3.74 -12.70 29.78
N HIS A 42 -5.05 -12.79 29.97
CA HIS A 42 -5.96 -11.66 29.83
C HIS A 42 -5.53 -10.49 30.74
N ASP A 43 -5.50 -9.28 30.19
CA ASP A 43 -5.05 -8.03 30.85
C ASP A 43 -3.58 -8.09 31.41
N ARG A 44 -2.77 -9.03 30.93
CA ARG A 44 -1.33 -9.12 31.31
C ARG A 44 -0.39 -8.48 30.30
N VAL A 45 -0.87 -8.17 29.10
CA VAL A 45 -0.10 -7.45 28.07
C VAL A 45 -0.06 -5.99 28.47
N THR A 46 1.13 -5.49 28.79
CA THR A 46 1.34 -4.08 29.20
C THR A 46 1.63 -3.17 28.01
N HIS A 47 2.25 -3.70 26.95
CA HIS A 47 2.59 -2.94 25.74
C HIS A 47 2.42 -3.82 24.51
N GLU A 48 1.84 -3.24 23.47
CA GLU A 48 1.71 -3.86 22.16
C GLU A 48 2.47 -3.01 21.15
N ILE A 49 3.32 -3.66 20.36
CA ILE A 49 4.11 -3.01 19.30
C ILE A 49 3.78 -3.71 17.99
N HIS A 50 3.11 -3.00 17.08
CA HIS A 50 2.89 -3.45 15.72
C HIS A 50 4.05 -2.95 14.85
N LEU A 51 4.90 -3.87 14.39
CA LEU A 51 6.00 -3.55 13.49
C LEU A 51 5.50 -3.55 12.06
N HIS A 52 5.36 -2.37 11.49
CA HIS A 52 5.06 -2.19 10.08
C HIS A 52 6.31 -2.39 9.21
N PRO A 53 6.16 -2.69 7.91
CA PRO A 53 7.25 -2.60 6.95
C PRO A 53 7.93 -1.23 6.99
N PHE A 54 9.20 -1.16 6.63
CA PHE A 54 9.95 0.09 6.54
C PHE A 54 9.25 1.08 5.61
N SER A 55 9.33 2.36 5.94
CA SER A 55 8.99 3.45 5.02
C SER A 55 10.04 3.57 3.90
N LEU A 56 9.83 4.46 2.93
CA LEU A 56 10.86 4.79 1.93
C LEU A 56 12.13 5.33 2.60
N HIS A 57 11.99 6.18 3.61
CA HIS A 57 13.12 6.70 4.40
C HIS A 57 13.91 5.58 5.07
N ASP A 58 13.23 4.69 5.80
CA ASP A 58 13.89 3.58 6.50
C ASP A 58 14.55 2.63 5.51
N THR A 59 13.92 2.41 4.36
CA THR A 59 14.48 1.61 3.26
C THR A 59 15.75 2.25 2.70
N GLU A 60 15.76 3.58 2.49
CA GLU A 60 16.95 4.33 2.07
C GLU A 60 18.07 4.16 3.10
N LEU A 61 17.79 4.38 4.38
CA LEU A 61 18.78 4.22 5.46
C LEU A 61 19.32 2.78 5.54
N TYR A 62 18.44 1.78 5.40
CA TYR A 62 18.85 0.38 5.42
C TYR A 62 19.82 0.07 4.28
N LEU A 63 19.47 0.46 3.05
CA LEU A 63 20.30 0.20 1.88
C LEU A 63 21.63 0.97 1.94
N GLN A 64 21.63 2.23 2.36
CA GLN A 64 22.85 3.01 2.53
C GLN A 64 23.80 2.38 3.57
N ARG A 65 23.27 1.96 4.73
CA ARG A 65 24.07 1.28 5.78
C ARG A 65 24.66 -0.05 5.31
N ASN A 66 24.04 -0.72 4.35
CA ASN A 66 24.52 -1.96 3.75
C ASN A 66 25.37 -1.72 2.47
N GLY A 67 25.77 -0.46 2.20
CA GLY A 67 26.71 -0.11 1.15
C GLY A 67 26.13 -0.14 -0.27
N PHE A 68 24.81 -0.01 -0.44
CA PHE A 68 24.20 0.07 -1.76
C PHE A 68 24.42 1.45 -2.40
N PRO A 69 25.03 1.53 -3.61
CA PRO A 69 25.28 2.79 -4.32
C PRO A 69 24.05 3.28 -5.12
N TRP A 70 22.86 2.91 -4.71
CA TRP A 70 21.64 3.14 -5.48
C TRP A 70 21.09 4.54 -5.30
N SER A 71 20.61 5.13 -6.39
CA SER A 71 19.88 6.41 -6.38
C SER A 71 18.50 6.25 -5.78
N ARG A 72 17.89 7.36 -5.32
CA ARG A 72 16.52 7.36 -4.78
C ARG A 72 15.49 6.75 -5.73
N ILE A 73 15.63 6.96 -7.04
CA ILE A 73 14.71 6.31 -8.01
C ILE A 73 14.86 4.79 -8.01
N SER A 74 16.07 4.26 -7.86
CA SER A 74 16.29 2.82 -7.74
C SER A 74 15.75 2.28 -6.42
N ILE A 75 15.89 3.04 -5.33
CA ILE A 75 15.32 2.70 -4.02
C ILE A 75 13.79 2.72 -4.08
N LEU A 76 13.19 3.74 -4.70
CA LEU A 76 11.74 3.81 -4.94
C LEU A 76 11.24 2.60 -5.74
N GLN A 77 11.92 2.24 -6.83
CA GLN A 77 11.56 1.05 -7.63
C GLN A 77 11.71 -0.24 -6.82
N THR A 78 12.75 -0.35 -5.98
CA THR A 78 12.92 -1.48 -5.04
C THR A 78 11.74 -1.58 -4.10
N TYR A 79 11.33 -0.46 -3.51
CA TYR A 79 10.18 -0.38 -2.63
C TYR A 79 8.88 -0.79 -3.34
N MET A 80 8.68 -0.37 -4.58
CA MET A 80 7.53 -0.76 -5.40
C MET A 80 7.45 -2.27 -5.68
N ILE A 81 8.57 -2.99 -5.60
CA ILE A 81 8.65 -4.43 -5.91
C ILE A 81 8.65 -5.27 -4.62
N LEU A 82 9.48 -4.91 -3.66
CA LEU A 82 9.71 -5.69 -2.44
C LEU A 82 8.94 -5.17 -1.23
N GLY A 83 8.43 -3.93 -1.30
CA GLY A 83 7.96 -3.21 -0.13
C GLY A 83 9.10 -2.86 0.81
N GLY A 84 8.76 -2.42 2.02
CA GLY A 84 9.72 -2.15 3.08
C GLY A 84 10.00 -3.36 3.98
N VAL A 85 9.83 -4.60 3.51
CA VAL A 85 10.00 -5.81 4.33
C VAL A 85 11.49 -6.09 4.52
N PRO A 86 12.02 -6.00 5.77
CA PRO A 86 13.46 -6.14 6.02
C PRO A 86 14.06 -7.44 5.50
N TYR A 87 13.31 -8.55 5.59
CA TYR A 87 13.75 -9.83 5.05
C TYR A 87 13.99 -9.77 3.54
N TYR A 88 13.08 -9.19 2.77
CA TYR A 88 13.24 -9.09 1.32
C TYR A 88 14.38 -8.15 0.94
N LEU A 89 14.56 -7.06 1.67
CA LEU A 89 15.68 -6.14 1.47
C LEU A 89 17.03 -6.81 1.79
N SER A 90 17.08 -7.71 2.77
CA SER A 90 18.31 -8.44 3.11
C SER A 90 18.77 -9.44 2.05
N LEU A 91 17.91 -9.80 1.10
CA LEU A 91 18.25 -10.68 -0.03
C LEU A 91 18.95 -9.96 -1.17
N LEU A 92 18.98 -8.62 -1.15
CA LEU A 92 19.66 -7.80 -2.17
C LEU A 92 21.17 -7.89 -2.00
N GLN A 93 21.90 -7.71 -3.10
CA GLN A 93 23.36 -7.68 -3.13
C GLN A 93 23.81 -6.31 -3.67
N ASN A 94 24.82 -5.71 -3.04
CA ASN A 94 25.22 -4.33 -3.35
C ASN A 94 26.08 -4.21 -4.62
N ASP A 95 26.51 -5.33 -5.19
CA ASP A 95 27.28 -5.44 -6.44
C ASP A 95 26.40 -5.71 -7.67
N GLU A 96 25.08 -5.77 -7.51
CA GLU A 96 24.12 -5.96 -8.60
C GLU A 96 23.21 -4.72 -8.79
N SER A 97 22.72 -4.52 -10.01
CA SER A 97 21.68 -3.54 -10.28
C SER A 97 20.31 -4.07 -9.87
N LEU A 98 19.33 -3.17 -9.62
CA LEU A 98 17.98 -3.58 -9.28
C LEU A 98 17.36 -4.59 -10.29
N PRO A 99 17.44 -4.38 -11.63
CA PRO A 99 16.92 -5.39 -12.56
C PRO A 99 17.56 -6.77 -12.42
N GLN A 100 18.88 -6.83 -12.14
CA GLN A 100 19.58 -8.09 -11.91
C GLN A 100 19.12 -8.77 -10.61
N ALA A 101 18.95 -7.99 -9.53
CA ALA A 101 18.40 -8.48 -8.28
C ALA A 101 16.99 -9.07 -8.46
N VAL A 102 16.12 -8.36 -9.17
CA VAL A 102 14.75 -8.82 -9.43
C VAL A 102 14.73 -10.11 -10.24
N ASP A 103 15.54 -10.20 -11.29
CA ASP A 103 15.65 -11.43 -12.08
C ASP A 103 16.14 -12.60 -11.22
N ARG A 104 17.15 -12.39 -10.39
CA ARG A 104 17.70 -13.42 -9.50
C ARG A 104 16.67 -13.89 -8.47
N LEU A 105 15.99 -12.96 -7.83
CA LEU A 105 15.07 -13.25 -6.71
C LEU A 105 13.75 -13.86 -7.19
N PHE A 106 13.18 -13.40 -8.31
CA PHE A 106 11.84 -13.80 -8.76
C PHE A 106 11.83 -14.72 -9.97
N PHE A 107 12.65 -14.43 -11.00
CA PHE A 107 12.46 -15.05 -12.33
C PHE A 107 13.36 -16.27 -12.57
N ARG A 108 14.50 -16.38 -11.88
CA ARG A 108 15.33 -17.58 -11.95
C ARG A 108 14.72 -18.75 -11.17
N GLN A 109 14.86 -19.95 -11.71
CA GLN A 109 14.53 -21.15 -10.97
C GLN A 109 15.35 -21.23 -9.68
N GLY A 110 14.68 -21.41 -8.54
CA GLY A 110 15.33 -21.47 -7.24
C GLY A 110 15.61 -20.10 -6.61
N GLY A 111 15.20 -19.00 -7.25
CA GLY A 111 15.23 -17.67 -6.63
C GLY A 111 14.46 -17.66 -5.30
N GLU A 112 14.96 -16.92 -4.31
CA GLU A 112 14.44 -16.94 -2.94
C GLU A 112 12.96 -16.56 -2.87
N LEU A 113 12.53 -15.61 -3.72
CA LEU A 113 11.16 -15.13 -3.77
C LEU A 113 10.27 -15.88 -4.78
N PHE A 114 10.83 -16.83 -5.52
CA PHE A 114 10.11 -17.66 -6.48
C PHE A 114 8.92 -18.42 -5.87
N ARG A 115 9.08 -18.96 -4.66
CA ARG A 115 8.04 -19.74 -3.96
C ARG A 115 7.54 -19.06 -2.69
N GLU A 116 8.03 -17.85 -2.42
CA GLU A 116 7.77 -17.18 -1.15
C GLU A 116 6.28 -16.85 -0.95
N TYR A 117 5.54 -16.50 -2.00
CA TYR A 117 4.12 -16.19 -1.89
C TYR A 117 3.32 -17.32 -1.20
N LYS A 118 3.51 -18.56 -1.64
CA LYS A 118 2.83 -19.71 -0.99
C LYS A 118 3.34 -19.91 0.43
N ARG A 119 4.65 -19.89 0.64
CA ARG A 119 5.26 -20.08 1.97
C ARG A 119 4.72 -19.08 2.98
N LEU A 120 4.64 -17.80 2.58
CA LEU A 120 4.13 -16.71 3.40
C LEU A 120 2.69 -16.98 3.86
N PHE A 121 1.77 -17.28 2.94
CA PHE A 121 0.37 -17.53 3.27
C PHE A 121 0.17 -18.81 4.10
N TYR A 122 0.89 -19.89 3.79
CA TYR A 122 0.85 -21.12 4.60
C TYR A 122 1.47 -20.96 5.99
N GLY A 123 2.43 -20.04 6.14
CA GLY A 123 3.01 -19.69 7.44
C GLY A 123 2.10 -18.83 8.31
N LEU A 124 1.32 -17.92 7.69
CA LEU A 124 0.47 -16.98 8.40
C LEU A 124 -0.93 -17.53 8.73
N PHE A 125 -1.49 -18.37 7.86
CA PHE A 125 -2.87 -18.81 7.96
C PHE A 125 -3.00 -20.33 7.94
N ARG A 126 -3.77 -20.88 8.89
CA ARG A 126 -4.04 -22.31 8.96
C ARG A 126 -4.74 -22.88 7.70
N ASN A 127 -5.64 -22.07 7.12
CA ASN A 127 -6.36 -22.36 5.87
C ASN A 127 -6.13 -21.18 4.94
N PRO A 128 -5.06 -21.13 4.13
CA PRO A 128 -4.63 -19.95 3.37
C PRO A 128 -5.47 -19.66 2.13
N GLU A 129 -6.16 -20.66 1.57
CA GLU A 129 -6.85 -20.55 0.28
C GLU A 129 -7.87 -19.40 0.23
N PRO A 130 -8.76 -19.19 1.22
CA PRO A 130 -9.70 -18.07 1.20
C PRO A 130 -9.02 -16.69 1.16
N TYR A 131 -7.89 -16.55 1.86
CA TYR A 131 -7.10 -15.32 1.88
C TYR A 131 -6.43 -15.08 0.53
N MET A 132 -5.82 -16.11 -0.06
CA MET A 132 -5.20 -16.06 -1.38
C MET A 132 -6.23 -15.71 -2.48
N ASP A 133 -7.45 -16.25 -2.40
CA ASP A 133 -8.55 -15.91 -3.31
C ASP A 133 -8.91 -14.43 -3.23
N ILE A 134 -9.02 -13.87 -2.01
CA ILE A 134 -9.31 -12.44 -1.80
C ILE A 134 -8.19 -11.57 -2.40
N ILE A 135 -6.94 -11.90 -2.11
CA ILE A 135 -5.78 -11.21 -2.69
C ILE A 135 -5.85 -11.23 -4.21
N LYS A 136 -6.03 -12.40 -4.81
CA LYS A 136 -6.15 -12.54 -6.27
C LYS A 136 -7.31 -11.72 -6.83
N ALA A 137 -8.43 -11.63 -6.13
CA ALA A 137 -9.55 -10.77 -6.55
C ALA A 137 -9.17 -9.28 -6.54
N LEU A 138 -8.38 -8.84 -5.55
CA LEU A 138 -7.95 -7.45 -5.40
C LEU A 138 -6.86 -7.04 -6.39
N THR A 139 -5.95 -7.95 -6.79
CA THR A 139 -4.90 -7.63 -7.78
C THR A 139 -5.46 -7.21 -9.12
N THR A 140 -6.65 -7.67 -9.49
CA THR A 140 -7.30 -7.32 -10.76
C THR A 140 -8.15 -6.04 -10.68
N ALA A 141 -8.20 -5.38 -9.51
CA ALA A 141 -9.04 -4.22 -9.27
C ALA A 141 -8.19 -3.02 -8.79
N ARG A 142 -7.75 -2.18 -9.72
CA ARG A 142 -6.90 -1.00 -9.44
C ARG A 142 -7.45 -0.11 -8.32
N SER A 143 -8.74 0.23 -8.39
CA SER A 143 -9.42 1.08 -7.41
C SER A 143 -9.88 0.34 -6.15
N GLY A 144 -9.51 -0.95 -6.03
CA GLY A 144 -10.00 -1.79 -4.95
C GLY A 144 -11.43 -2.29 -5.16
N LEU A 145 -11.93 -3.04 -4.20
CA LEU A 145 -13.28 -3.63 -4.20
C LEU A 145 -13.95 -3.42 -2.86
N THR A 146 -15.24 -3.21 -2.88
CA THR A 146 -16.08 -3.32 -1.67
C THR A 146 -16.18 -4.78 -1.24
N ARG A 147 -16.56 -5.02 0.00
CA ARG A 147 -16.78 -6.37 0.53
C ARG A 147 -17.82 -7.16 -0.31
N ASP A 148 -18.89 -6.50 -0.76
CA ASP A 148 -19.91 -7.10 -1.61
C ASP A 148 -19.37 -7.48 -2.99
N GLU A 149 -18.55 -6.62 -3.59
CA GLU A 149 -17.89 -6.89 -4.87
C GLU A 149 -16.90 -8.05 -4.76
N ILE A 150 -16.13 -8.15 -3.65
CA ILE A 150 -15.26 -9.30 -3.38
C ILE A 150 -16.07 -10.59 -3.29
N ALA A 151 -17.13 -10.60 -2.48
CA ALA A 151 -17.98 -11.77 -2.29
C ALA A 151 -18.60 -12.22 -3.63
N LYS A 152 -19.12 -11.29 -4.42
CA LYS A 152 -19.68 -11.54 -5.75
C LYS A 152 -18.64 -12.12 -6.72
N LYS A 153 -17.44 -11.54 -6.74
CA LYS A 153 -16.34 -11.98 -7.62
C LYS A 153 -15.86 -13.38 -7.28
N LEU A 154 -15.81 -13.71 -6.00
CA LEU A 154 -15.43 -15.03 -5.51
C LEU A 154 -16.59 -16.05 -5.51
N LYS A 155 -17.82 -15.63 -5.86
CA LYS A 155 -19.03 -16.44 -5.76
C LYS A 155 -19.21 -17.04 -4.35
N LYS A 156 -18.85 -16.27 -3.32
CA LYS A 156 -18.95 -16.64 -1.91
C LYS A 156 -19.98 -15.76 -1.19
N SER A 157 -20.52 -16.28 -0.08
CA SER A 157 -21.46 -15.53 0.74
C SER A 157 -20.77 -14.38 1.47
N ASN A 158 -21.42 -13.20 1.51
CA ASN A 158 -20.97 -12.07 2.30
C ASN A 158 -21.39 -12.26 3.77
N ASN A 159 -20.67 -13.06 4.52
CA ASN A 159 -20.98 -13.46 5.91
C ASN A 159 -19.85 -13.08 6.88
N GLY A 160 -19.97 -13.49 8.15
CA GLY A 160 -18.96 -13.24 9.20
C GLY A 160 -17.57 -13.81 8.88
N HIS A 161 -17.48 -14.92 8.11
CA HIS A 161 -16.18 -15.45 7.68
C HIS A 161 -15.46 -14.49 6.73
N MET A 162 -16.18 -13.91 5.77
CA MET A 162 -15.60 -12.91 4.85
C MET A 162 -15.08 -11.70 5.62
N SER A 163 -15.83 -11.22 6.63
CA SER A 163 -15.36 -10.11 7.49
C SER A 163 -14.07 -10.46 8.19
N ARG A 164 -13.98 -11.67 8.75
CA ARG A 164 -12.79 -12.13 9.45
C ARG A 164 -11.58 -12.26 8.54
N TYR A 165 -11.76 -12.80 7.33
CA TYR A 165 -10.64 -12.89 6.37
C TYR A 165 -10.12 -11.52 5.98
N LEU A 166 -10.99 -10.53 5.77
CA LEU A 166 -10.61 -9.16 5.46
C LEU A 166 -9.91 -8.49 6.65
N ASP A 167 -10.42 -8.66 7.86
CA ASP A 167 -9.82 -8.15 9.09
C ASP A 167 -8.41 -8.76 9.34
N ASP A 168 -8.26 -10.06 9.14
CA ASP A 168 -6.97 -10.74 9.26
C ASP A 168 -5.96 -10.25 8.23
N LEU A 169 -6.36 -10.06 6.97
CA LEU A 169 -5.50 -9.52 5.92
C LEU A 169 -5.10 -8.07 6.17
N GLU A 170 -6.00 -7.27 6.72
CA GLU A 170 -5.73 -5.88 7.09
C GLU A 170 -4.73 -5.80 8.26
N LYS A 171 -4.92 -6.61 9.30
CA LYS A 171 -3.99 -6.72 10.44
C LYS A 171 -2.60 -7.24 10.06
N CYS A 172 -2.50 -7.97 8.97
CA CYS A 172 -1.23 -8.46 8.43
C CYS A 172 -0.63 -7.53 7.36
N ASP A 173 -1.14 -6.30 7.20
CA ASP A 173 -0.69 -5.28 6.23
C ASP A 173 -0.73 -5.72 4.75
N PHE A 174 -1.53 -6.74 4.40
CA PHE A 174 -1.73 -7.09 2.99
C PHE A 174 -2.69 -6.14 2.28
N ILE A 175 -3.76 -5.76 2.97
CA ILE A 175 -4.81 -4.90 2.43
C ILE A 175 -5.09 -3.74 3.37
N ARG A 176 -5.69 -2.68 2.85
CA ARG A 176 -6.17 -1.54 3.64
C ARG A 176 -7.60 -1.21 3.26
N LEU A 177 -8.41 -0.88 4.26
CA LEU A 177 -9.76 -0.38 4.09
C LEU A 177 -9.72 1.15 3.95
N TYR A 178 -10.15 1.65 2.80
CA TYR A 178 -10.38 3.08 2.58
C TYR A 178 -11.87 3.38 2.71
N HIS A 179 -12.20 4.30 3.59
CA HIS A 179 -13.58 4.76 3.74
C HIS A 179 -13.95 5.67 2.58
N VAL A 180 -15.03 5.36 1.87
CA VAL A 180 -15.62 6.27 0.89
C VAL A 180 -16.58 7.18 1.64
N LYS A 181 -16.45 8.51 1.45
CA LYS A 181 -17.35 9.47 2.06
C LYS A 181 -18.74 9.38 1.41
N GLU A 182 -19.62 8.56 1.97
CA GLU A 182 -21.04 8.62 1.72
C GLU A 182 -21.74 9.38 2.86
N LYS A 183 -22.77 10.18 2.55
CA LYS A 183 -23.58 10.95 3.53
C LYS A 183 -24.18 10.09 4.68
N LYS A 184 -24.13 8.78 4.56
CA LYS A 184 -24.46 7.81 5.62
C LYS A 184 -23.39 6.72 5.57
N VAL A 185 -22.42 6.79 6.47
CA VAL A 185 -21.42 5.74 6.67
C VAL A 185 -22.14 4.47 7.11
N LYS A 186 -22.54 3.64 6.15
CA LYS A 186 -22.79 2.24 6.45
C LYS A 186 -21.43 1.58 6.57
N ARG A 187 -21.21 0.84 7.65
CA ARG A 187 -20.00 0.04 7.92
C ARG A 187 -19.57 -0.89 6.75
N ASN A 188 -20.41 -1.03 5.73
CA ASN A 188 -20.25 -1.87 4.56
C ASN A 188 -19.80 -1.12 3.29
N GLY A 189 -19.53 0.18 3.33
CA GLY A 189 -19.23 1.00 2.13
C GLY A 189 -17.75 1.26 1.87
N GLY A 190 -16.83 0.69 2.64
CA GLY A 190 -15.39 0.88 2.42
C GLY A 190 -14.86 0.05 1.26
N ILE A 191 -13.78 0.55 0.66
CA ILE A 191 -13.06 -0.10 -0.45
C ILE A 191 -11.79 -0.72 0.10
N TYR A 192 -11.64 -2.03 -0.07
CA TYR A 192 -10.40 -2.75 0.23
C TYR A 192 -9.45 -2.67 -0.94
N GLN A 193 -8.21 -2.28 -0.67
CA GLN A 193 -7.14 -2.24 -1.65
C GLN A 193 -5.97 -3.11 -1.19
N LEU A 194 -5.34 -3.81 -2.12
CA LEU A 194 -4.07 -4.48 -1.89
C LEU A 194 -2.98 -3.42 -1.74
N VAL A 195 -2.23 -3.47 -0.64
CA VAL A 195 -1.15 -2.51 -0.31
C VAL A 195 0.22 -3.17 -0.22
N ASP A 196 0.29 -4.48 -0.08
CA ASP A 196 1.55 -5.23 -0.10
C ASP A 196 2.16 -5.27 -1.49
N PHE A 197 3.33 -4.64 -1.65
CA PHE A 197 4.00 -4.47 -2.94
C PHE A 197 4.53 -5.78 -3.50
N TYR A 198 5.12 -6.63 -2.63
CA TYR A 198 5.62 -7.94 -3.05
C TYR A 198 4.49 -8.79 -3.65
N THR A 199 3.37 -8.88 -2.95
CA THR A 199 2.21 -9.65 -3.41
C THR A 199 1.63 -9.09 -4.71
N LEU A 200 1.56 -7.76 -4.84
CA LEU A 200 1.09 -7.09 -6.04
C LEU A 200 2.02 -7.39 -7.24
N PHE A 201 3.34 -7.29 -7.04
CA PHE A 201 4.35 -7.60 -8.06
C PHE A 201 4.28 -9.07 -8.47
N TYR A 202 4.28 -9.98 -7.49
CA TYR A 202 4.19 -11.40 -7.71
C TYR A 202 3.00 -11.78 -8.59
N HIS A 203 1.79 -11.30 -8.26
CA HIS A 203 0.60 -11.62 -9.04
C HIS A 203 0.59 -11.00 -10.44
N THR A 204 1.18 -9.81 -10.59
CA THR A 204 1.25 -9.15 -11.90
C THR A 204 2.13 -9.93 -12.87
N PHE A 205 3.24 -10.49 -12.39
CA PHE A 205 4.25 -11.14 -13.22
C PHE A 205 4.38 -12.64 -13.02
N SER A 206 3.42 -13.26 -12.30
CA SER A 206 3.46 -14.69 -11.93
C SER A 206 3.57 -15.64 -13.12
N GLU A 207 3.06 -15.29 -14.28
CA GLU A 207 3.12 -16.10 -15.52
C GLU A 207 4.54 -16.23 -16.06
N TYR A 208 5.43 -15.30 -15.75
CA TYR A 208 6.80 -15.24 -16.24
C TYR A 208 7.82 -15.80 -15.25
N ILE A 209 7.40 -16.01 -13.99
CA ILE A 209 8.26 -16.52 -12.93
C ILE A 209 8.70 -17.95 -13.25
N GLY A 210 10.04 -18.16 -13.34
CA GLY A 210 10.63 -19.45 -13.69
C GLY A 210 10.55 -19.83 -15.16
N VAL A 211 10.04 -18.96 -16.02
CA VAL A 211 9.95 -19.17 -17.48
C VAL A 211 11.06 -18.44 -18.22
N ASN A 212 11.38 -17.21 -17.80
CA ASN A 212 12.42 -16.39 -18.40
C ASN A 212 13.32 -15.79 -17.31
N ASN A 213 14.54 -16.28 -17.20
CA ASN A 213 15.50 -15.91 -16.15
C ASN A 213 15.97 -14.44 -16.17
N SER A 214 15.75 -13.73 -17.26
CA SER A 214 16.13 -12.31 -17.45
C SER A 214 14.93 -11.47 -17.87
N TYR A 215 13.74 -11.85 -17.40
CA TYR A 215 12.50 -11.22 -17.82
C TYR A 215 12.47 -9.73 -17.50
N TRP A 216 12.80 -9.36 -16.24
CA TRP A 216 12.72 -7.99 -15.78
C TRP A 216 13.77 -7.08 -16.43
N SER A 217 15.01 -7.55 -16.52
CA SER A 217 16.09 -6.81 -17.19
C SER A 217 15.78 -6.54 -18.66
N ASN A 218 15.19 -7.51 -19.35
CA ASN A 218 14.82 -7.37 -20.77
C ASN A 218 13.62 -6.43 -20.99
N LYS A 219 12.85 -6.13 -19.94
CA LYS A 219 11.69 -5.22 -19.98
C LYS A 219 12.03 -3.80 -19.53
N THR A 220 13.29 -3.52 -19.20
CA THR A 220 13.69 -2.18 -18.73
C THR A 220 13.30 -1.10 -19.73
N GLY A 221 12.50 -0.12 -19.28
CA GLY A 221 11.97 0.97 -20.11
C GLY A 221 10.81 0.58 -21.04
N SER A 222 10.33 -0.66 -21.00
CA SER A 222 9.19 -1.09 -21.83
C SER A 222 7.86 -0.44 -21.36
N PRO A 223 6.85 -0.33 -22.25
CA PRO A 223 5.53 0.15 -21.86
C PRO A 223 4.88 -0.68 -20.74
N GLU A 224 5.15 -1.97 -20.70
CA GLU A 224 4.65 -2.89 -19.68
C GLU A 224 5.24 -2.56 -18.30
N GLN A 225 6.57 -2.39 -18.22
CA GLN A 225 7.25 -1.98 -17.00
C GLN A 225 6.79 -0.58 -16.56
N ASN A 226 6.69 0.38 -17.48
CA ASN A 226 6.24 1.74 -17.17
C ASN A 226 4.79 1.75 -16.66
N THR A 227 3.92 0.90 -17.20
CA THR A 227 2.55 0.73 -16.69
C THR A 227 2.55 0.21 -15.26
N TRP A 228 3.38 -0.78 -14.96
CA TRP A 228 3.56 -1.29 -13.61
C TRP A 228 4.08 -0.22 -12.65
N LEU A 229 5.15 0.49 -13.03
CA LEU A 229 5.75 1.54 -12.21
C LEU A 229 4.75 2.66 -11.90
N GLY A 230 3.93 3.05 -12.88
CA GLY A 230 2.83 4.01 -12.66
C GLY A 230 1.84 3.53 -11.61
N LEU A 231 1.36 2.28 -11.75
CA LEU A 231 0.41 1.69 -10.80
C LEU A 231 1.01 1.54 -9.39
N ALA A 232 2.26 1.10 -9.31
CA ALA A 232 2.94 0.93 -8.03
C ALA A 232 3.21 2.28 -7.35
N PHE A 233 3.54 3.33 -8.11
CA PHE A 233 3.74 4.67 -7.58
C PHE A 233 2.47 5.25 -6.96
N GLU A 234 1.29 5.06 -7.56
CA GLU A 234 0.01 5.42 -6.95
C GLU A 234 -0.14 4.78 -5.55
N LYS A 235 0.27 3.51 -5.40
CA LYS A 235 0.25 2.82 -4.11
C LYS A 235 1.28 3.36 -3.11
N VAL A 236 2.47 3.75 -3.59
CA VAL A 236 3.46 4.43 -2.74
C VAL A 236 2.90 5.74 -2.19
N CYS A 237 2.24 6.56 -3.02
CA CYS A 237 1.61 7.80 -2.58
C CYS A 237 0.56 7.54 -1.48
N LEU A 238 -0.27 6.51 -1.65
CA LEU A 238 -1.26 6.11 -0.64
C LEU A 238 -0.64 5.59 0.67
N ALA A 239 0.54 4.98 0.60
CA ALA A 239 1.27 4.51 1.77
C ALA A 239 2.01 5.63 2.52
N HIS A 240 2.31 6.76 1.84
CA HIS A 240 3.13 7.86 2.36
C HIS A 240 2.31 9.16 2.53
N THR A 241 1.06 9.05 3.01
CA THR A 241 0.17 10.20 3.19
C THR A 241 0.68 11.22 4.19
N GLU A 242 1.44 10.81 5.21
CA GLU A 242 2.02 11.73 6.19
C GLU A 242 3.12 12.59 5.58
N GLN A 243 3.98 12.01 4.73
CA GLN A 243 5.00 12.74 3.98
C GLN A 243 4.35 13.74 3.02
N ILE A 244 3.27 13.34 2.34
CA ILE A 244 2.49 14.21 1.47
C ILE A 244 1.89 15.39 2.26
N ARG A 245 1.33 15.14 3.45
CA ARG A 245 0.80 16.21 4.32
C ARG A 245 1.88 17.24 4.67
N ARG A 246 3.06 16.78 5.05
CA ARG A 246 4.20 17.65 5.40
C ARG A 246 4.67 18.45 4.18
N ALA A 247 4.86 17.81 3.03
CA ALA A 247 5.23 18.49 1.80
C ALA A 247 4.23 19.58 1.40
N LEU A 248 2.95 19.34 1.61
CA LEU A 248 1.88 20.31 1.38
C LEU A 248 1.72 21.34 2.53
N ARG A 249 2.47 21.22 3.64
CA ARG A 249 2.41 22.06 4.84
C ARG A 249 1.01 22.09 5.48
N ILE A 250 0.39 20.91 5.55
CA ILE A 250 -0.95 20.72 6.13
C ILE A 250 -0.94 19.70 7.28
N ASP A 251 0.21 19.41 7.83
CA ASP A 251 0.43 18.46 8.93
C ASP A 251 -0.29 18.87 10.22
N SER A 252 -0.44 20.18 10.47
CA SER A 252 -1.21 20.73 11.59
C SER A 252 -2.75 20.74 11.37
N ILE A 253 -3.21 20.44 10.16
CA ILE A 253 -4.63 20.46 9.79
C ILE A 253 -5.17 19.02 9.85
N PHE A 254 -6.30 18.82 10.52
CA PHE A 254 -6.97 17.52 10.44
C PHE A 254 -7.37 17.19 8.99
N THR A 255 -6.98 16.01 8.54
CA THR A 255 -7.18 15.56 7.16
C THR A 255 -7.78 14.16 7.12
N GLN A 256 -8.60 13.90 6.10
CA GLN A 256 -9.09 12.56 5.76
C GLN A 256 -8.61 12.19 4.36
N PHE A 257 -8.14 10.95 4.22
CA PHE A 257 -7.63 10.41 2.96
C PHE A 257 -8.59 9.35 2.44
N TYR A 258 -8.96 9.45 1.16
CA TYR A 258 -9.78 8.45 0.51
C TYR A 258 -9.57 8.48 -1.00
N SER A 259 -9.92 7.39 -1.68
CA SER A 259 -10.05 7.37 -3.15
C SER A 259 -11.51 7.66 -3.52
N TRP A 260 -11.70 8.33 -4.65
CA TRP A 260 -13.05 8.61 -5.14
C TRP A 260 -13.25 8.00 -6.53
N ARG A 261 -14.46 7.46 -6.74
CA ARG A 261 -14.90 6.92 -8.03
C ARG A 261 -16.29 7.46 -8.35
N SER A 262 -16.47 7.93 -9.60
CA SER A 262 -17.77 8.39 -10.10
C SER A 262 -18.80 7.26 -10.09
N LYS A 263 -20.03 7.59 -9.77
CA LYS A 263 -21.20 6.72 -9.87
C LYS A 263 -21.77 6.66 -11.28
N SER A 264 -21.29 7.52 -12.20
CA SER A 264 -21.72 7.54 -13.59
C SER A 264 -21.38 6.24 -14.29
N THR A 265 -22.38 5.66 -14.96
CA THR A 265 -22.24 4.41 -15.73
C THR A 265 -22.15 4.65 -17.23
N GLU A 266 -22.34 5.89 -17.69
CA GLU A 266 -22.47 6.25 -19.10
C GLU A 266 -21.56 7.40 -19.52
N GLY A 267 -21.23 7.45 -20.82
CA GLY A 267 -20.49 8.53 -21.46
C GLY A 267 -19.03 8.66 -21.08
N GLU A 268 -18.44 9.82 -21.34
CA GLU A 268 -17.03 10.16 -21.02
C GLU A 268 -16.71 10.09 -19.52
N ASN A 269 -17.73 10.11 -18.66
CA ASN A 269 -17.61 10.09 -17.19
C ASN A 269 -17.57 8.68 -16.60
N ARG A 270 -17.76 7.64 -17.43
CA ARG A 270 -17.72 6.25 -16.98
C ARG A 270 -16.34 5.88 -16.47
N GLY A 271 -16.28 5.42 -15.22
CA GLY A 271 -15.03 4.96 -14.61
C GLY A 271 -14.08 6.09 -14.20
N ALA A 272 -14.53 7.36 -14.19
CA ALA A 272 -13.72 8.45 -13.66
C ALA A 272 -13.41 8.19 -12.18
N GLN A 273 -12.11 8.26 -11.83
CA GLN A 273 -11.65 8.08 -10.46
C GLN A 273 -10.56 9.10 -10.12
N ILE A 274 -10.39 9.34 -8.82
CA ILE A 274 -9.31 10.10 -8.22
C ILE A 274 -8.63 9.16 -7.23
N ASP A 275 -7.35 8.94 -7.43
CA ASP A 275 -6.60 7.93 -6.68
C ASP A 275 -6.42 8.34 -5.23
N LEU A 276 -6.19 9.64 -4.98
CA LEU A 276 -6.04 10.20 -3.66
C LEU A 276 -6.77 11.54 -3.55
N VAL A 277 -7.72 11.61 -2.63
CA VAL A 277 -8.38 12.85 -2.21
C VAL A 277 -7.97 13.14 -0.77
N ILE A 278 -7.53 14.37 -0.50
CA ILE A 278 -7.21 14.85 0.84
C ILE A 278 -8.24 15.90 1.22
N GLU A 279 -9.17 15.54 2.07
CA GLU A 279 -10.15 16.47 2.61
C GLU A 279 -9.64 17.08 3.90
N ARG A 280 -9.67 18.40 4.00
CA ARG A 280 -9.07 19.19 5.06
C ARG A 280 -10.14 19.88 5.90
N ALA A 281 -9.88 20.01 7.20
CA ALA A 281 -10.80 20.70 8.12
C ALA A 281 -10.93 22.21 7.84
N ASP A 282 -9.97 22.82 7.12
CA ASP A 282 -9.97 24.22 6.69
C ASP A 282 -10.81 24.49 5.43
N GLN A 283 -11.74 23.59 5.10
CA GLN A 283 -12.66 23.68 3.95
C GLN A 283 -11.99 23.63 2.58
N MET A 284 -10.83 23.00 2.50
CA MET A 284 -10.13 22.74 1.24
C MET A 284 -10.06 21.25 0.95
N ILE A 285 -9.99 20.89 -0.32
CA ILE A 285 -9.84 19.51 -0.80
C ILE A 285 -8.71 19.46 -1.82
N ASN A 286 -7.66 18.69 -1.56
CA ASN A 286 -6.67 18.38 -2.57
C ASN A 286 -7.13 17.17 -3.39
N ILE A 287 -7.27 17.35 -4.70
CA ILE A 287 -7.47 16.26 -5.67
C ILE A 287 -6.12 15.93 -6.26
N CYS A 288 -5.58 14.77 -5.88
CA CYS A 288 -4.22 14.38 -6.22
C CYS A 288 -4.19 13.48 -7.44
N GLU A 289 -3.31 13.80 -8.38
CA GLU A 289 -2.95 12.97 -9.53
C GLU A 289 -1.52 12.46 -9.33
N CYS A 290 -1.36 11.14 -9.23
CA CYS A 290 -0.08 10.49 -9.00
C CYS A 290 0.53 10.04 -10.32
N LYS A 291 1.76 10.48 -10.64
CA LYS A 291 2.44 10.18 -11.91
C LYS A 291 3.88 9.76 -11.71
N TYR A 292 4.18 8.53 -12.10
CA TYR A 292 5.55 8.08 -12.27
C TYR A 292 6.09 8.54 -13.64
N SER A 293 7.23 9.18 -13.65
CA SER A 293 7.94 9.61 -14.86
C SER A 293 9.46 9.47 -14.68
N THR A 294 10.20 9.39 -15.77
CA THR A 294 11.67 9.30 -15.77
C THR A 294 12.35 10.68 -15.77
N GLY A 295 11.59 11.75 -15.80
CA GLY A 295 11.99 13.15 -15.73
C GLY A 295 10.81 14.01 -15.28
N GLU A 296 10.93 15.34 -15.35
CA GLU A 296 9.82 16.24 -15.05
C GLU A 296 8.58 15.88 -15.86
N TYR A 297 7.44 15.87 -15.21
CA TYR A 297 6.18 15.44 -15.82
C TYR A 297 5.54 16.56 -16.64
N GLU A 298 5.34 16.34 -17.94
CA GLU A 298 4.70 17.30 -18.85
C GLU A 298 3.20 17.00 -18.98
N ILE A 299 2.36 17.96 -18.59
CA ILE A 299 0.91 17.81 -18.66
C ILE A 299 0.44 18.03 -20.12
N SER A 300 -0.17 17.01 -20.70
CA SER A 300 -0.78 17.10 -22.03
C SER A 300 -2.13 17.82 -21.99
N ALA A 301 -2.58 18.33 -23.16
CA ALA A 301 -3.90 18.95 -23.31
C ALA A 301 -5.04 17.99 -22.91
N GLU A 302 -4.90 16.71 -23.26
CA GLU A 302 -5.89 15.69 -22.95
C GLU A 302 -5.97 15.42 -21.44
N GLU A 303 -4.83 15.43 -20.77
CA GLU A 303 -4.75 15.22 -19.33
C GLU A 303 -5.31 16.40 -18.55
N ASP A 304 -4.99 17.63 -18.95
CA ASP A 304 -5.61 18.84 -18.38
C ASP A 304 -7.15 18.80 -18.53
N LYS A 305 -7.65 18.42 -19.71
CA LYS A 305 -9.10 18.24 -19.94
C LYS A 305 -9.68 17.17 -19.00
N ARG A 306 -9.00 16.03 -18.87
CA ARG A 306 -9.45 14.94 -17.98
C ARG A 306 -9.47 15.37 -16.51
N MET A 307 -8.46 16.10 -16.08
CA MET A 307 -8.35 16.58 -14.70
C MET A 307 -9.48 17.57 -14.36
N ARG A 308 -9.74 18.54 -15.24
CA ARG A 308 -10.86 19.49 -15.07
C ARG A 308 -12.22 18.79 -15.04
N ASN A 309 -12.41 17.79 -15.92
CA ASN A 309 -13.63 16.99 -15.93
C ASN A 309 -13.83 16.21 -14.62
N ARG A 310 -12.76 15.59 -14.08
CA ARG A 310 -12.81 14.89 -12.78
C ARG A 310 -13.15 15.84 -11.63
N GLN A 311 -12.60 17.06 -11.61
CA GLN A 311 -12.92 18.08 -10.62
C GLN A 311 -14.40 18.47 -10.66
N THR A 312 -14.90 18.79 -11.87
CA THR A 312 -16.31 19.17 -12.07
C THR A 312 -17.24 18.04 -11.64
N LEU A 313 -16.90 16.82 -12.01
CA LEU A 313 -17.71 15.64 -11.68
C LEU A 313 -17.69 15.35 -10.18
N PHE A 314 -16.50 15.43 -9.56
CA PHE A 314 -16.34 15.29 -8.12
C PHE A 314 -17.19 16.33 -7.36
N GLN A 315 -17.10 17.60 -7.76
CA GLN A 315 -17.87 18.67 -7.13
C GLN A 315 -19.38 18.47 -7.28
N LYS A 316 -19.82 18.03 -8.45
CA LYS A 316 -21.23 17.76 -8.74
C LYS A 316 -21.76 16.57 -7.91
N GLU A 317 -21.02 15.44 -7.89
CA GLU A 317 -21.49 14.22 -7.22
C GLU A 317 -21.40 14.30 -5.70
N THR A 318 -20.40 14.98 -5.15
CA THR A 318 -20.22 15.15 -3.70
C THR A 318 -21.01 16.33 -3.15
N ALA A 319 -21.47 17.26 -4.04
CA ALA A 319 -22.09 18.52 -3.67
C ALA A 319 -21.26 19.34 -2.65
N THR A 320 -19.94 19.21 -2.72
CA THR A 320 -19.02 19.93 -1.82
C THR A 320 -19.03 21.41 -2.09
N LYS A 321 -18.91 22.21 -1.01
CA LYS A 321 -18.71 23.67 -1.06
C LYS A 321 -17.25 24.06 -0.79
N CYS A 322 -16.39 23.07 -0.48
CA CYS A 322 -14.98 23.30 -0.23
C CYS A 322 -14.25 23.76 -1.51
N GLY A 323 -13.19 24.54 -1.34
CA GLY A 323 -12.27 24.84 -2.41
C GLY A 323 -11.53 23.60 -2.89
N ILE A 324 -11.32 23.47 -4.20
CA ILE A 324 -10.62 22.30 -4.78
C ILE A 324 -9.23 22.72 -5.24
N PHE A 325 -8.21 22.03 -4.75
CA PHE A 325 -6.81 22.22 -5.08
C PHE A 325 -6.30 21.07 -5.94
N PRO A 326 -6.15 21.26 -7.27
CA PRO A 326 -5.44 20.31 -8.12
C PRO A 326 -4.01 20.16 -7.64
N THR A 327 -3.65 18.93 -7.31
CA THR A 327 -2.36 18.59 -6.72
C THR A 327 -1.70 17.47 -7.53
N PHE A 328 -0.45 17.65 -7.92
CA PHE A 328 0.32 16.59 -8.58
C PHE A 328 1.34 16.00 -7.62
N ILE A 329 1.41 14.67 -7.61
CA ILE A 329 2.44 13.91 -6.91
C ILE A 329 3.22 13.16 -7.98
N THR A 330 4.47 13.58 -8.20
CA THR A 330 5.27 13.06 -9.31
C THR A 330 6.66 12.66 -8.84
N THR A 331 7.39 11.89 -9.65
CA THR A 331 8.77 11.54 -9.32
C THR A 331 9.70 12.75 -9.30
N TYR A 332 9.62 13.65 -10.29
CA TYR A 332 10.58 14.74 -10.49
C TYR A 332 9.94 16.14 -10.57
N GLY A 333 8.69 16.31 -10.20
CA GLY A 333 7.97 17.57 -10.34
C GLY A 333 7.27 17.69 -11.69
N VAL A 334 6.49 18.77 -11.82
CA VAL A 334 5.76 19.11 -13.04
C VAL A 334 6.56 20.13 -13.83
N LYS A 335 6.82 19.80 -15.11
CA LYS A 335 7.50 20.70 -16.05
C LYS A 335 6.65 21.96 -16.31
N ARG A 336 7.30 23.12 -16.25
CA ARG A 336 6.65 24.38 -16.60
C ARG A 336 6.19 24.35 -18.06
N GLY A 337 4.92 24.68 -18.31
CA GLY A 337 4.34 24.67 -19.64
C GLY A 337 2.91 25.21 -19.62
N LYS A 338 2.25 25.16 -20.77
CA LYS A 338 0.92 25.75 -21.00
C LYS A 338 -0.15 25.32 -19.97
N TYR A 339 -0.05 24.13 -19.41
CA TYR A 339 -1.06 23.55 -18.52
C TYR A 339 -0.59 23.44 -17.06
N SER A 340 0.67 23.81 -16.77
CA SER A 340 1.22 23.76 -15.41
C SER A 340 0.57 24.80 -14.48
N ASP A 341 0.04 25.89 -15.01
CA ASP A 341 -0.58 26.97 -14.22
C ASP A 341 -1.87 26.53 -13.50
N ASN A 342 -2.45 25.41 -13.92
CA ASN A 342 -3.61 24.81 -13.27
C ASN A 342 -3.23 23.95 -12.05
N VAL A 343 -1.94 23.69 -11.84
CA VAL A 343 -1.44 22.92 -10.69
C VAL A 343 -1.23 23.89 -9.53
N ILE A 344 -2.02 23.73 -8.47
CA ILE A 344 -1.93 24.60 -7.29
C ILE A 344 -0.85 24.13 -6.33
N ALA A 345 -0.67 22.81 -6.22
CA ALA A 345 0.32 22.22 -5.34
C ALA A 345 0.99 21.00 -5.99
N GLN A 346 2.23 20.75 -5.62
CA GLN A 346 2.96 19.58 -6.08
C GLN A 346 3.80 18.99 -4.97
N VAL A 347 3.98 17.66 -5.06
CA VAL A 347 4.83 16.84 -4.19
C VAL A 347 5.73 16.01 -5.10
N THR A 348 6.98 15.86 -4.74
CA THR A 348 7.96 15.07 -5.50
C THR A 348 8.28 13.77 -4.79
N MET A 349 8.96 12.87 -5.50
CA MET A 349 9.50 11.65 -4.90
C MET A 349 10.38 11.96 -3.68
N ASP A 350 11.22 12.99 -3.75
CA ASP A 350 12.12 13.36 -2.65
C ASP A 350 11.38 13.71 -1.37
N ASP A 351 10.20 14.31 -1.48
CA ASP A 351 9.34 14.62 -0.34
C ASP A 351 8.83 13.33 0.36
N LEU A 352 8.63 12.24 -0.40
CA LEU A 352 8.17 10.96 0.16
C LEU A 352 9.25 10.25 0.99
N PHE A 353 10.53 10.59 0.79
CA PHE A 353 11.63 10.08 1.60
C PHE A 353 11.86 10.87 2.88
N ASN A 354 11.23 12.03 3.05
CA ASN A 354 11.42 12.86 4.23
C ASN A 354 10.70 12.27 5.44
N ASN A 355 11.44 12.06 6.52
CA ASN A 355 10.93 11.56 7.80
C ASN A 355 11.32 12.49 8.96
N GLU A 356 11.48 13.79 8.70
CA GLU A 356 11.73 14.76 9.77
C GLU A 356 10.50 14.77 10.70
N ILE A 357 10.77 14.38 11.96
CA ILE A 357 9.83 14.39 13.09
C ILE A 357 9.69 15.82 13.60
#